data_9ed56ba714f66b8477d0d99811c28583
#
_entry.id   9ed56ba714f66b8477d0d99811c28583
#
_cell.length_a   1.000
_cell.length_b   1.000
_cell.length_c   1.000
_cell.angle_alpha   90.00
_cell.angle_beta   90.00
_cell.angle_gamma   90.00
#
_symmetry.space_group_name_H-M   'P 1'
#
loop_
_entity.id
_entity.type
_entity.pdbx_description
1 polymer ?
#
loop_
_entity_poly.entity_id
_entity_poly.type
_entity_poly.pdbx_seq_one_letter_code
_entity_poly.pdbx_strand_id
1 'polypeptide(L)'
;STSVKEINSLKASVLFLSIFLMMLFFLSLIFLSKDFNSLITMKSIQNHKNDNEKLQVIIDTQSSKISSLIKEINNLNIRDNNLRKLLKLPLINDDIRKLGVGGSAKDENEKFNQFDYLLPKDNDLDLLSDNLYFIHRSINLGELSYSEIENKANSNISYFTHFPAIKPVSK
;
A
#
# COMPACT_ATOMS: atom_id res chain seq x y z
N SER A 1 43.25 7.38 77.69
CA SER A 1 41.92 7.82 77.18
C SER A 1 42.01 8.40 75.72
N THR A 2 43.19 8.75 75.26
CA THR A 2 43.41 9.35 73.89
C THR A 2 43.43 8.30 72.80
N SER A 3 44.01 7.12 72.99
CA SER A 3 44.14 6.05 72.00
C SER A 3 42.80 5.45 71.54
N VAL A 4 41.78 5.35 72.40
CA VAL A 4 40.47 4.83 72.06
C VAL A 4 39.67 5.83 71.17
N LYS A 5 39.85 7.10 71.36
CA LYS A 5 39.25 8.17 70.49
C LYS A 5 39.85 8.16 69.09
N GLU A 6 41.15 7.97 68.95
CA GLU A 6 41.82 7.90 67.63
C GLU A 6 41.42 6.67 66.83
N ILE A 7 41.28 5.50 67.50
CA ILE A 7 40.80 4.25 66.84
C ILE A 7 39.36 4.41 66.36
N ASN A 8 38.48 5.07 67.09
CA ASN A 8 37.10 5.32 66.66
C ASN A 8 37.01 6.32 65.53
N SER A 9 37.88 7.36 65.49
CA SER A 9 37.93 8.33 64.41
C SER A 9 38.44 7.72 63.11
N LEU A 10 39.42 6.81 63.19
CA LEU A 10 39.92 6.05 62.04
C LEU A 10 38.84 5.10 61.45
N LYS A 11 38.12 4.42 62.33
CA LYS A 11 36.99 3.53 61.86
C LYS A 11 35.86 4.33 61.21
N ALA A 12 35.53 5.48 61.76
CA ALA A 12 34.53 6.41 61.19
C ALA A 12 34.98 6.95 59.80
N SER A 13 36.23 7.29 59.64
CA SER A 13 36.81 7.75 58.38
C SER A 13 36.79 6.66 57.30
N VAL A 14 37.12 5.43 57.64
CA VAL A 14 37.07 4.26 56.72
C VAL A 14 35.60 3.96 56.31
N LEU A 15 34.65 4.04 57.21
CA LEU A 15 33.22 3.90 56.91
C LEU A 15 32.73 4.99 55.97
N PHE A 16 33.11 6.24 56.22
CA PHE A 16 32.75 7.36 55.32
C PHE A 16 33.31 7.16 53.92
N LEU A 17 34.57 6.74 53.79
CA LEU A 17 35.22 6.48 52.54
C LEU A 17 34.53 5.35 51.77
N SER A 18 34.11 4.27 52.45
CA SER A 18 33.42 3.16 51.84
C SER A 18 32.04 3.57 51.30
N ILE A 19 31.28 4.37 52.06
CA ILE A 19 29.96 4.88 51.62
C ILE A 19 30.13 5.83 50.42
N PHE A 20 31.15 6.66 50.43
CA PHE A 20 31.44 7.55 49.31
C PHE A 20 31.80 6.80 48.04
N LEU A 21 32.63 5.76 48.12
CA LEU A 21 32.95 4.88 47.00
C LEU A 21 31.72 4.14 46.47
N MET A 22 30.84 3.69 47.32
CA MET A 22 29.60 3.03 46.92
C MET A 22 28.66 4.02 46.21
N MET A 23 28.59 5.26 46.68
CA MET A 23 27.80 6.32 46.03
C MET A 23 28.33 6.62 44.61
N LEU A 24 29.64 6.73 44.44
CA LEU A 24 30.26 6.94 43.13
C LEU A 24 29.99 5.76 42.16
N PHE A 25 30.01 4.55 42.68
CA PHE A 25 29.69 3.36 41.88
C PHE A 25 28.24 3.40 41.38
N PHE A 26 27.25 3.72 42.22
CA PHE A 26 25.85 3.88 41.80
C PHE A 26 25.66 5.02 40.82
N LEU A 27 26.32 6.16 40.98
CA LEU A 27 26.29 7.26 40.01
C LEU A 27 26.84 6.83 38.65
N SER A 28 27.92 6.07 38.62
CA SER A 28 28.50 5.49 37.39
C SER A 28 27.52 4.56 36.68
N LEU A 29 26.80 3.70 37.39
CA LEU A 29 25.79 2.81 36.81
C LEU A 29 24.63 3.60 36.19
N ILE A 30 24.17 4.67 36.82
CA ILE A 30 23.10 5.53 36.29
C ILE A 30 23.55 6.24 35.00
N PHE A 31 24.79 6.66 34.93
CA PHE A 31 25.36 7.35 33.77
C PHE A 31 25.45 6.38 32.57
N LEU A 32 25.99 5.18 32.80
CA LEU A 32 26.09 4.13 31.78
C LEU A 32 24.71 3.69 31.25
N SER A 33 23.69 3.62 32.11
CA SER A 33 22.34 3.23 31.71
C SER A 33 21.65 4.25 30.79
N LYS A 34 21.91 5.54 30.99
CA LYS A 34 21.38 6.62 30.14
C LYS A 34 21.97 6.58 28.72
N ASP A 35 23.29 6.41 28.62
CA ASP A 35 23.96 6.34 27.31
C ASP A 35 23.56 5.09 26.53
N PHE A 36 23.38 3.96 27.22
CA PHE A 36 22.92 2.72 26.61
C PHE A 36 21.50 2.82 26.05
N ASN A 37 20.57 3.46 26.78
CA ASN A 37 19.20 3.67 26.32
C ASN A 37 19.16 4.63 25.12
N SER A 38 19.99 5.66 25.10
CA SER A 38 20.04 6.60 23.97
C SER A 38 20.54 5.93 22.69
N LEU A 39 21.52 5.04 22.77
CA LEU A 39 22.05 4.29 21.63
C LEU A 39 21.00 3.31 21.06
N ILE A 40 20.23 2.61 21.91
CA ILE A 40 19.15 1.73 21.48
C ILE A 40 18.06 2.54 20.76
N THR A 41 17.67 3.67 21.32
CA THR A 41 16.65 4.57 20.73
C THR A 41 17.11 5.12 19.39
N MET A 42 18.36 5.58 19.26
CA MET A 42 18.91 6.05 18.00
C MET A 42 18.93 4.95 16.93
N LYS A 43 19.33 3.74 17.28
CA LYS A 43 19.33 2.60 16.35
C LYS A 43 17.91 2.23 15.90
N SER A 44 16.95 2.28 16.82
CA SER A 44 15.53 2.06 16.49
C SER A 44 14.99 3.12 15.53
N ILE A 45 15.25 4.40 15.80
CA ILE A 45 14.85 5.51 14.91
C ILE A 45 15.49 5.35 13.52
N GLN A 46 16.77 5.02 13.45
CA GLN A 46 17.44 4.80 12.17
C GLN A 46 16.84 3.63 11.39
N ASN A 47 16.50 2.53 12.06
CA ASN A 47 15.83 1.40 11.43
C ASN A 47 14.47 1.79 10.88
N HIS A 48 13.64 2.49 11.67
CA HIS A 48 12.33 2.97 11.21
C HIS A 48 12.44 3.95 10.04
N LYS A 49 13.45 4.82 10.04
CA LYS A 49 13.72 5.70 8.92
C LYS A 49 14.05 4.91 7.65
N ASN A 50 14.95 3.94 7.74
CA ASN A 50 15.31 3.07 6.61
C ASN A 50 14.11 2.26 6.10
N ASP A 51 13.24 1.79 7.00
CA ASP A 51 12.06 1.03 6.63
C ASP A 51 11.02 1.94 5.96
N ASN A 52 10.84 3.17 6.43
CA ASN A 52 9.99 4.17 5.77
C ASN A 52 10.50 4.51 4.37
N GLU A 53 11.80 4.71 4.19
CA GLU A 53 12.41 4.95 2.86
C GLU A 53 12.16 3.77 1.91
N LYS A 54 12.29 2.53 2.39
CA LYS A 54 11.96 1.33 1.59
C LYS A 54 10.49 1.25 1.22
N LEU A 55 9.60 1.54 2.18
CA LEU A 55 8.16 1.55 1.94
C LEU A 55 7.78 2.60 0.89
N GLN A 56 8.37 3.78 0.95
CA GLN A 56 8.14 4.82 -0.06
C GLN A 56 8.55 4.35 -1.46
N VAL A 57 9.73 3.74 -1.61
CA VAL A 57 10.17 3.18 -2.89
C VAL A 57 9.21 2.10 -3.41
N ILE A 58 8.66 1.28 -2.50
CA ILE A 58 7.67 0.26 -2.87
C ILE A 58 6.38 0.93 -3.37
N ILE A 59 5.88 1.94 -2.67
CA ILE A 59 4.67 2.69 -3.05
C ILE A 59 4.87 3.33 -4.43
N ASP A 60 5.98 4.01 -4.67
CA ASP A 60 6.28 4.64 -5.95
C ASP A 60 6.35 3.62 -7.09
N THR A 61 6.97 2.46 -6.81
CA THR A 61 7.06 1.36 -7.78
C THR A 61 5.68 0.79 -8.10
N GLN A 62 4.82 0.60 -7.09
CA GLN A 62 3.46 0.10 -7.31
C GLN A 62 2.59 1.12 -8.04
N SER A 63 2.69 2.40 -7.72
CA SER A 63 2.01 3.49 -8.44
C SER A 63 2.38 3.51 -9.93
N SER A 64 3.66 3.33 -10.24
CA SER A 64 4.13 3.25 -11.63
C SER A 64 3.55 2.03 -12.36
N LYS A 65 3.52 0.85 -11.72
CA LYS A 65 2.90 -0.36 -12.29
C LYS A 65 1.40 -0.18 -12.53
N ILE A 66 0.69 0.40 -11.57
CA ILE A 66 -0.74 0.68 -11.68
C ILE A 66 -1.01 1.62 -12.85
N SER A 67 -0.23 2.68 -13.01
CA SER A 67 -0.34 3.60 -14.14
C SER A 67 -0.13 2.90 -15.48
N SER A 68 0.82 1.96 -15.54
CA SER A 68 1.02 1.12 -16.73
C SER A 68 -0.18 0.23 -17.03
N LEU A 69 -0.75 -0.42 -16.00
CA LEU A 69 -1.95 -1.27 -16.14
C LEU A 69 -3.16 -0.47 -16.64
N ILE A 70 -3.38 0.74 -16.12
CA ILE A 70 -4.46 1.63 -16.60
C ILE A 70 -4.27 1.96 -18.09
N LYS A 71 -3.03 2.20 -18.52
CA LYS A 71 -2.74 2.44 -19.95
C LYS A 71 -3.04 1.20 -20.80
N GLU A 72 -2.71 0.01 -20.33
CA GLU A 72 -3.02 -1.23 -21.02
C GLU A 72 -4.53 -1.47 -21.10
N ILE A 73 -5.28 -1.23 -20.02
CA ILE A 73 -6.74 -1.29 -20.01
C ILE A 73 -7.35 -0.35 -21.05
N ASN A 74 -6.85 0.89 -21.15
CA ASN A 74 -7.33 1.82 -22.17
C ASN A 74 -7.07 1.32 -23.59
N ASN A 75 -5.92 0.69 -23.83
CA ASN A 75 -5.64 0.06 -25.12
C ASN A 75 -6.57 -1.13 -25.41
N LEU A 76 -6.88 -1.95 -24.39
CA LEU A 76 -7.85 -3.04 -24.51
C LEU A 76 -9.25 -2.51 -24.80
N ASN A 77 -9.67 -1.42 -24.18
CA ASN A 77 -10.94 -0.75 -24.42
C ASN A 77 -11.09 -0.27 -25.88
N ILE A 78 -10.02 0.24 -26.46
CA ILE A 78 -10.00 0.64 -27.88
C ILE A 78 -10.15 -0.59 -28.79
N ARG A 79 -9.44 -1.68 -28.48
CA ARG A 79 -9.54 -2.93 -29.26
C ARG A 79 -10.91 -3.54 -29.13
N ASP A 80 -11.49 -3.56 -27.95
CA ASP A 80 -12.86 -4.02 -27.68
C ASP A 80 -13.88 -3.27 -28.56
N ASN A 81 -13.85 -1.94 -28.54
CA ASN A 81 -14.73 -1.14 -29.38
C ASN A 81 -14.53 -1.40 -30.90
N ASN A 82 -13.30 -1.69 -31.34
CA ASN A 82 -13.03 -2.07 -32.73
C ASN A 82 -13.64 -3.44 -33.08
N LEU A 83 -13.53 -4.43 -32.20
CA LEU A 83 -14.18 -5.73 -32.38
C LEU A 83 -15.71 -5.61 -32.40
N ARG A 84 -16.28 -4.79 -31.51
CA ARG A 84 -17.72 -4.49 -31.48
C ARG A 84 -18.19 -3.88 -32.79
N LYS A 85 -17.43 -2.93 -33.37
CA LYS A 85 -17.72 -2.38 -34.70
C LYS A 85 -17.75 -3.44 -35.80
N LEU A 86 -16.76 -4.34 -35.82
CA LEU A 86 -16.69 -5.40 -36.81
C LEU A 86 -17.89 -6.36 -36.72
N LEU A 87 -18.35 -6.65 -35.53
CA LEU A 87 -19.48 -7.55 -35.27
C LEU A 87 -20.84 -6.82 -35.26
N LYS A 88 -20.89 -5.53 -35.56
CA LYS A 88 -22.10 -4.67 -35.50
C LYS A 88 -22.76 -4.68 -34.11
N LEU A 89 -21.99 -4.77 -33.06
CA LEU A 89 -22.43 -4.61 -31.67
C LEU A 89 -22.43 -3.13 -31.28
N PRO A 90 -23.27 -2.70 -30.33
CA PRO A 90 -23.23 -1.34 -29.81
C PRO A 90 -21.89 -1.08 -29.11
N LEU A 91 -21.35 0.10 -29.30
CA LEU A 91 -20.10 0.50 -28.64
C LEU A 91 -20.35 0.79 -27.17
N ILE A 92 -19.36 0.45 -26.35
CA ILE A 92 -19.38 0.86 -24.94
C ILE A 92 -18.82 2.28 -24.85
N ASN A 93 -19.65 3.20 -24.38
CA ASN A 93 -19.26 4.60 -24.23
C ASN A 93 -18.20 4.76 -23.13
N ASP A 94 -17.30 5.72 -23.32
CA ASP A 94 -16.25 6.03 -22.33
C ASP A 94 -16.83 6.44 -20.98
N ASP A 95 -18.01 7.04 -20.94
CA ASP A 95 -18.69 7.38 -19.69
C ASP A 95 -19.07 6.12 -18.90
N ILE A 96 -19.53 5.06 -19.58
CA ILE A 96 -19.83 3.77 -18.95
C ILE A 96 -18.54 3.14 -18.41
N ARG A 97 -17.44 3.26 -19.16
CA ARG A 97 -16.11 2.76 -18.72
C ARG A 97 -15.57 3.51 -17.52
N LYS A 98 -15.90 4.81 -17.41
CA LYS A 98 -15.50 5.69 -16.30
C LYS A 98 -16.51 5.73 -15.14
N LEU A 99 -17.74 5.28 -15.33
CA LEU A 99 -18.78 5.21 -14.29
C LEU A 99 -18.29 4.34 -13.12
N GLY A 100 -17.91 4.98 -12.02
CA GLY A 100 -17.38 4.33 -10.80
C GLY A 100 -16.03 4.85 -10.36
N VAL A 101 -15.45 5.81 -11.07
CA VAL A 101 -14.33 6.62 -10.59
C VAL A 101 -14.86 7.79 -9.72
N GLY A 102 -16.16 7.99 -9.70
CA GLY A 102 -16.82 9.04 -8.94
C GLY A 102 -17.46 8.49 -7.67
N GLY A 103 -16.83 8.75 -6.55
CA GLY A 103 -17.40 8.55 -5.23
C GLY A 103 -17.06 7.18 -4.65
N SER A 104 -15.99 7.10 -3.88
CA SER A 104 -16.06 6.31 -2.69
C SER A 104 -17.30 6.86 -1.96
N ALA A 105 -18.39 6.10 -1.95
CA ALA A 105 -19.34 6.24 -0.88
C ALA A 105 -18.50 6.00 0.38
N LYS A 106 -18.00 7.09 0.98
CA LYS A 106 -17.54 7.04 2.34
C LYS A 106 -18.74 6.50 3.07
N ASP A 107 -18.67 5.24 3.44
CA ASP A 107 -19.62 4.65 4.36
C ASP A 107 -19.61 5.61 5.55
N GLU A 108 -20.69 6.36 5.74
CA GLU A 108 -20.85 7.30 6.87
C GLU A 108 -20.77 6.56 8.22
N ASN A 109 -20.61 5.24 8.19
CA ASN A 109 -20.40 4.34 9.32
C ASN A 109 -18.94 3.98 9.59
N GLU A 110 -17.96 4.46 8.82
CA GLU A 110 -16.58 4.40 9.27
C GLU A 110 -16.48 5.27 10.52
N LYS A 111 -16.55 4.57 11.66
CA LYS A 111 -16.22 5.14 12.97
C LYS A 111 -14.89 5.87 12.79
N PHE A 112 -14.96 7.19 12.85
CA PHE A 112 -13.83 8.09 12.87
C PHE A 112 -12.80 7.50 13.87
N ASN A 113 -11.81 6.80 13.37
CA ASN A 113 -10.74 6.30 14.21
C ASN A 113 -10.05 7.53 14.77
N GLN A 114 -10.08 7.68 16.08
CA GLN A 114 -9.48 8.81 16.81
C GLN A 114 -7.99 9.03 16.48
N PHE A 115 -7.40 8.12 15.71
CA PHE A 115 -6.01 8.14 15.26
C PHE A 115 -5.81 8.64 13.83
N ASP A 116 -6.87 8.87 13.04
CA ASP A 116 -6.77 9.33 11.65
C ASP A 116 -6.13 10.73 11.50
N TYR A 117 -6.18 11.54 12.57
CA TYR A 117 -5.52 12.84 12.57
C TYR A 117 -4.00 12.76 12.86
N LEU A 118 -3.51 11.62 13.35
CA LEU A 118 -2.09 11.37 13.64
C LEU A 118 -1.35 10.69 12.48
N LEU A 119 -2.09 10.11 11.54
CA LEU A 119 -1.51 9.60 10.31
C LEU A 119 -1.38 10.77 9.32
N PRO A 120 -0.23 10.96 8.66
CA PRO A 120 -0.17 11.86 7.52
C PRO A 120 -1.27 11.38 6.56
N LYS A 121 -2.12 12.29 6.07
CA LYS A 121 -3.07 12.00 5.02
C LYS A 121 -2.25 11.62 3.79
N ASP A 122 -1.96 10.34 3.65
CA ASP A 122 -1.32 9.77 2.48
C ASP A 122 -2.35 9.75 1.36
N ASN A 123 -2.52 10.92 0.71
CA ASN A 123 -3.30 11.02 -0.52
C ASN A 123 -2.83 9.99 -1.56
N ASP A 124 -1.60 9.50 -1.44
CA ASP A 124 -1.02 8.51 -2.35
C ASP A 124 -1.62 7.11 -2.16
N LEU A 125 -1.93 6.70 -0.92
CA LEU A 125 -2.56 5.39 -0.65
C LEU A 125 -4.03 5.37 -1.06
N ASP A 126 -4.76 6.46 -0.82
CA ASP A 126 -6.15 6.60 -1.27
C ASP A 126 -6.21 6.57 -2.80
N LEU A 127 -5.35 7.31 -3.48
CA LEU A 127 -5.25 7.31 -4.93
C LEU A 127 -4.90 5.92 -5.49
N LEU A 128 -4.02 5.18 -4.80
CA LEU A 128 -3.63 3.83 -5.18
C LEU A 128 -4.80 2.86 -5.05
N SER A 129 -5.58 2.98 -3.99
CA SER A 129 -6.81 2.22 -3.76
C SER A 129 -7.86 2.49 -4.84
N ASP A 130 -8.13 3.75 -5.15
CA ASP A 130 -9.10 4.16 -6.18
C ASP A 130 -8.69 3.63 -7.56
N ASN A 131 -7.41 3.68 -7.89
CA ASN A 131 -6.88 3.14 -9.14
C ASN A 131 -7.02 1.61 -9.23
N LEU A 132 -6.81 0.88 -8.12
CA LEU A 132 -7.05 -0.57 -8.07
C LEU A 132 -8.52 -0.91 -8.25
N TYR A 133 -9.41 -0.13 -7.66
CA TYR A 133 -10.86 -0.27 -7.84
C TYR A 133 -11.26 -0.06 -9.31
N PHE A 134 -10.71 0.97 -9.94
CA PHE A 134 -10.91 1.23 -11.36
C PHE A 134 -10.45 0.06 -12.24
N ILE A 135 -9.26 -0.49 -11.96
CA ILE A 135 -8.71 -1.64 -12.68
C ILE A 135 -9.62 -2.86 -12.55
N HIS A 136 -10.00 -3.21 -11.32
CA HIS A 136 -10.88 -4.36 -11.06
C HIS A 136 -12.21 -4.25 -11.81
N ARG A 137 -12.85 -3.10 -11.75
CA ARG A 137 -14.08 -2.85 -12.47
C ARG A 137 -13.91 -2.91 -13.99
N SER A 138 -12.83 -2.36 -14.50
CA SER A 138 -12.55 -2.38 -15.93
C SER A 138 -12.34 -3.80 -16.45
N ILE A 139 -11.72 -4.67 -15.65
CA ILE A 139 -11.58 -6.09 -15.96
C ILE A 139 -12.96 -6.75 -16.02
N ASN A 140 -13.80 -6.56 -15.01
CA ASN A 140 -15.15 -7.15 -14.98
C ASN A 140 -16.00 -6.69 -16.18
N LEU A 141 -15.95 -5.41 -16.53
CA LEU A 141 -16.64 -4.90 -17.72
C LEU A 141 -16.06 -5.49 -19.01
N GLY A 142 -14.74 -5.66 -19.07
CA GLY A 142 -14.07 -6.31 -20.18
C GLY A 142 -14.51 -7.76 -20.37
N GLU A 143 -14.60 -8.55 -19.30
CA GLU A 143 -15.07 -9.93 -19.33
C GLU A 143 -16.49 -10.03 -19.88
N LEU A 144 -17.40 -9.17 -19.41
CA LEU A 144 -18.77 -9.11 -19.94
C LEU A 144 -18.79 -8.76 -21.44
N SER A 145 -17.99 -7.78 -21.85
CA SER A 145 -17.88 -7.36 -23.23
C SER A 145 -17.34 -8.47 -24.13
N TYR A 146 -16.27 -9.16 -23.71
CA TYR A 146 -15.70 -10.26 -24.47
C TYR A 146 -16.67 -11.45 -24.59
N SER A 147 -17.42 -11.77 -23.54
CA SER A 147 -18.47 -12.80 -23.61
C SER A 147 -19.54 -12.45 -24.65
N GLU A 148 -19.97 -11.21 -24.73
CA GLU A 148 -20.93 -10.74 -25.74
C GLU A 148 -20.35 -10.81 -27.15
N ILE A 149 -19.09 -10.40 -27.34
CA ILE A 149 -18.35 -10.48 -28.61
C ILE A 149 -18.23 -11.91 -29.07
N GLU A 150 -17.86 -12.85 -28.19
CA GLU A 150 -17.70 -14.27 -28.46
C GLU A 150 -19.03 -14.89 -28.88
N ASN A 151 -20.10 -14.63 -28.13
CA ASN A 151 -21.44 -15.14 -28.47
C ASN A 151 -21.89 -14.64 -29.85
N LYS A 152 -21.63 -13.36 -30.15
CA LYS A 152 -21.96 -12.80 -31.48
C LYS A 152 -21.12 -13.40 -32.58
N ALA A 153 -19.82 -13.57 -32.38
CA ALA A 153 -18.93 -14.22 -33.35
C ALA A 153 -19.35 -15.63 -33.63
N ASN A 154 -19.67 -16.45 -32.61
CA ASN A 154 -20.12 -17.82 -32.73
C ASN A 154 -21.47 -17.91 -33.49
N SER A 155 -22.40 -16.99 -33.19
CA SER A 155 -23.67 -16.93 -33.94
C SER A 155 -23.47 -16.60 -35.43
N ASN A 156 -22.54 -15.73 -35.76
CA ASN A 156 -22.21 -15.40 -37.14
C ASN A 156 -21.56 -16.60 -37.88
N ILE A 157 -20.64 -17.31 -37.25
CA ILE A 157 -20.01 -18.51 -37.79
C ILE A 157 -21.08 -19.56 -38.07
N SER A 158 -21.97 -19.82 -37.12
CA SER A 158 -23.07 -20.75 -37.29
C SER A 158 -23.99 -20.35 -38.45
N TYR A 159 -24.29 -19.07 -38.60
CA TYR A 159 -25.04 -18.54 -39.72
C TYR A 159 -24.38 -18.83 -41.07
N PHE A 160 -23.07 -18.56 -41.21
CA PHE A 160 -22.34 -18.80 -42.44
C PHE A 160 -22.16 -20.27 -42.78
N THR A 161 -22.00 -21.15 -41.81
CA THR A 161 -21.88 -22.59 -42.01
C THR A 161 -23.18 -23.25 -42.48
N HIS A 162 -24.35 -22.67 -42.16
CA HIS A 162 -25.66 -23.17 -42.54
C HIS A 162 -26.24 -22.41 -43.76
N PHE A 163 -25.51 -21.44 -44.32
CA PHE A 163 -25.98 -20.70 -45.48
C PHE A 163 -25.89 -21.61 -46.73
N PRO A 164 -27.01 -21.87 -47.43
CA PRO A 164 -26.97 -22.69 -48.65
C PRO A 164 -26.10 -21.98 -49.70
N ALA A 165 -25.04 -22.62 -50.11
CA ALA A 165 -24.23 -22.15 -51.23
C ALA A 165 -25.04 -22.26 -52.52
N ILE A 166 -25.86 -21.26 -52.80
CA ILE A 166 -26.58 -21.18 -54.10
C ILE A 166 -25.53 -20.88 -55.15
N LYS A 167 -25.08 -21.90 -55.88
CA LYS A 167 -24.36 -21.68 -57.12
C LYS A 167 -25.29 -21.00 -58.10
N PRO A 168 -24.95 -19.79 -58.63
CA PRO A 168 -25.75 -19.25 -59.72
C PRO A 168 -25.66 -20.19 -60.92
N VAL A 169 -26.79 -20.73 -61.35
CA VAL A 169 -26.89 -21.50 -62.58
C VAL A 169 -26.65 -20.53 -63.70
N SER A 170 -25.46 -20.60 -64.33
CA SER A 170 -25.22 -19.91 -65.60
C SER A 170 -26.16 -20.49 -66.65
N LYS A 171 -27.03 -19.65 -67.22
CA LYS A 171 -27.77 -19.93 -68.45
C LYS A 171 -26.83 -20.00 -69.62
#